data_9be2cc9672092f02a06161a85cef6026
#
_entry.id   9be2cc9672092f02a06161a85cef6026
#
_cell.length_a   1.000
_cell.length_b   1.000
_cell.length_c   1.000
_cell.angle_alpha   90.00
_cell.angle_beta   90.00
_cell.angle_gamma   90.00
#
_symmetry.space_group_name_H-M   'P 1'
#
loop_
_entity.id
_entity.type
_entity.pdbx_description
1 polymer ?
#
loop_
_entity_poly.entity_id
_entity_poly.type
_entity_poly.pdbx_seq_one_letter_code
_entity_poly.pdbx_strand_id
1 'polypeptide(L)'
;MSFGSRGCKAALLLFAVALTGGSCLVQASDTTNAVIHADQPGPQIDRHIYGQFAEHLGRGIYEGVWVGENSPIPNTHGFRNDVLAALRELHVPDVRWPGGCFADEYHWRDGIGPRASRPVTLNTNWGGVPDDNAFGTHEFLEFAALIGADAYINGNLGTGSSREMAEWLQYMTSNKPTALTAERARNGHPDPWKIAYFAVGNEAWGCGGNMRADYYVDQFRQVTTFLKTPQGARPTIVASGGHDDDTSWTQALIEKARHDGQFDMGAISFHYYSLPNDNWKAKGAATGFGEDQWISTLAHTLRMDDFVTRNSAVLDQYDPDKKVGFAVDEWGTWYDPETGAEPGFLYQQNTLRDAVVAAINFNIFHRHADRVRMANIAQMVNVLQAMILTKGPKMVLTPTYYAFKMFTPFQDATYLPVDVQAPSYTLGSTSVPGVSLSAARTKDGRIVLALVNLNPKTPTSLAVKLAGAQPKQVHGDILTASSMDAHNTFETPDAIHTTEFRGATVKGGTVSLTLPAKSVVVLTLN
;
A
#
# COMPACT_ATOMS: atom_id res chain seq x y z
N MET A 1 -77.24 55.25 -33.11
CA MET A 1 -78.52 54.62 -33.51
C MET A 1 -78.44 53.13 -33.11
N SER A 2 -79.49 52.75 -32.35
CA SER A 2 -80.10 51.42 -32.18
C SER A 2 -79.26 50.31 -31.53
N PHE A 3 -79.47 50.09 -30.28
CA PHE A 3 -80.31 49.13 -29.54
C PHE A 3 -80.23 47.64 -29.91
N GLY A 4 -79.94 46.80 -28.98
CA GLY A 4 -80.20 45.37 -29.01
C GLY A 4 -79.68 44.58 -27.76
N SER A 5 -80.56 44.56 -26.74
CA SER A 5 -80.41 43.79 -25.50
C SER A 5 -80.73 42.29 -25.65
N ARG A 6 -80.21 41.46 -24.75
CA ARG A 6 -80.75 40.20 -24.16
C ARG A 6 -79.61 39.15 -24.15
N GLY A 7 -79.37 38.39 -23.13
CA GLY A 7 -80.08 38.05 -21.93
C GLY A 7 -79.17 36.96 -21.21
N CYS A 8 -79.25 36.94 -19.89
CA CYS A 8 -78.58 36.00 -19.00
C CYS A 8 -78.85 34.50 -19.25
N LYS A 9 -77.81 33.67 -19.19
CA LYS A 9 -77.90 32.29 -18.68
C LYS A 9 -76.62 31.95 -17.97
N ALA A 10 -76.71 31.79 -16.66
CA ALA A 10 -75.68 31.27 -15.81
C ALA A 10 -75.50 29.75 -16.08
N ALA A 11 -74.31 29.33 -16.40
CA ALA A 11 -73.92 27.92 -16.42
C ALA A 11 -72.90 27.69 -15.31
N LEU A 12 -73.27 26.92 -14.28
CA LEU A 12 -72.38 26.39 -13.26
C LEU A 12 -71.43 25.38 -13.92
N LEU A 13 -70.12 25.68 -13.99
CA LEU A 13 -69.10 24.70 -14.29
C LEU A 13 -68.54 24.16 -12.95
N LEU A 14 -68.83 22.89 -12.68
CA LEU A 14 -68.14 22.12 -11.64
C LEU A 14 -66.72 21.82 -12.14
N PHE A 15 -65.71 22.38 -11.46
CA PHE A 15 -64.32 21.95 -11.60
C PHE A 15 -64.09 20.71 -10.77
N ALA A 16 -63.97 19.54 -11.39
CA ALA A 16 -63.42 18.33 -10.81
C ALA A 16 -61.90 18.46 -10.75
N VAL A 17 -61.33 18.67 -9.55
CA VAL A 17 -59.87 18.60 -9.30
C VAL A 17 -59.51 17.13 -9.27
N ALA A 18 -58.95 16.63 -10.35
CA ALA A 18 -58.28 15.30 -10.38
C ALA A 18 -56.94 15.42 -9.63
N LEU A 19 -56.90 14.90 -8.41
CA LEU A 19 -55.61 14.63 -7.69
C LEU A 19 -54.93 13.49 -8.41
N THR A 20 -54.01 13.78 -9.34
CA THR A 20 -53.04 12.82 -9.80
C THR A 20 -51.98 12.63 -8.72
N GLY A 21 -52.17 11.60 -7.91
CA GLY A 21 -51.14 11.09 -6.99
C GLY A 21 -49.96 10.59 -7.84
N GLY A 22 -48.94 11.42 -7.96
CA GLY A 22 -47.64 10.99 -8.52
C GLY A 22 -47.02 9.98 -7.55
N SER A 23 -47.20 8.69 -7.80
CA SER A 23 -46.38 7.65 -7.20
C SER A 23 -44.94 7.90 -7.61
N CYS A 24 -44.11 8.47 -6.75
CA CYS A 24 -42.66 8.36 -6.86
C CYS A 24 -42.35 6.85 -6.85
N LEU A 25 -42.15 6.28 -8.00
CA LEU A 25 -41.47 4.99 -8.13
C LEU A 25 -40.07 5.22 -7.56
N VAL A 26 -39.89 4.87 -6.29
CA VAL A 26 -38.55 4.63 -5.73
C VAL A 26 -38.01 3.47 -6.58
N GLN A 27 -37.13 3.79 -7.52
CA GLN A 27 -36.41 2.81 -8.30
C GLN A 27 -35.64 1.98 -7.27
N ALA A 28 -36.05 0.73 -7.07
CA ALA A 28 -35.33 -0.20 -6.23
C ALA A 28 -33.91 -0.24 -6.78
N SER A 29 -32.93 0.25 -6.03
CA SER A 29 -31.53 0.12 -6.40
C SER A 29 -31.25 -1.37 -6.48
N ASP A 30 -30.79 -1.84 -7.64
CA ASP A 30 -30.41 -3.24 -7.81
C ASP A 30 -29.44 -3.62 -6.71
N THR A 31 -29.85 -4.59 -5.90
CA THR A 31 -29.02 -5.06 -4.77
C THR A 31 -27.84 -5.83 -5.34
N THR A 32 -26.63 -5.38 -5.04
CA THR A 32 -25.40 -6.11 -5.37
C THR A 32 -25.37 -7.42 -4.58
N ASN A 33 -25.22 -8.54 -5.28
CA ASN A 33 -25.10 -9.84 -4.65
C ASN A 33 -23.63 -10.29 -4.63
N ALA A 34 -23.20 -10.83 -3.50
CA ALA A 34 -21.90 -11.47 -3.38
C ALA A 34 -22.03 -12.81 -2.65
N VAL A 35 -21.12 -13.74 -2.97
CA VAL A 35 -20.98 -15.01 -2.26
C VAL A 35 -19.55 -15.14 -1.77
N ILE A 36 -19.40 -15.42 -0.48
CA ILE A 36 -18.12 -15.75 0.14
C ILE A 36 -18.09 -17.25 0.38
N HIS A 37 -17.09 -17.92 -0.16
CA HIS A 37 -16.89 -19.36 -0.04
C HIS A 37 -16.09 -19.70 1.23
N ALA A 38 -16.74 -19.59 2.39
CA ALA A 38 -16.11 -19.90 3.67
C ALA A 38 -15.86 -21.40 3.88
N ASP A 39 -16.46 -22.25 3.04
CA ASP A 39 -16.25 -23.69 2.94
C ASP A 39 -15.08 -24.08 2.01
N GLN A 40 -14.50 -23.13 1.29
CA GLN A 40 -13.40 -23.35 0.35
C GLN A 40 -12.24 -22.38 0.65
N PRO A 41 -11.54 -22.54 1.79
CA PRO A 41 -10.49 -21.61 2.19
C PRO A 41 -9.35 -21.62 1.17
N GLY A 42 -8.88 -20.42 0.81
CA GLY A 42 -7.73 -20.17 -0.05
C GLY A 42 -6.41 -20.12 0.72
N PRO A 43 -5.38 -19.49 0.13
CA PRO A 43 -4.08 -19.33 0.78
C PRO A 43 -4.13 -18.38 2.00
N GLN A 44 -3.09 -18.46 2.83
CA GLN A 44 -2.89 -17.50 3.89
C GLN A 44 -2.46 -16.15 3.30
N ILE A 45 -3.08 -15.08 3.78
CA ILE A 45 -2.65 -13.71 3.51
C ILE A 45 -1.39 -13.45 4.36
N ASP A 46 -0.27 -13.22 3.69
CA ASP A 46 0.98 -12.89 4.39
C ASP A 46 0.86 -11.49 5.01
N ARG A 47 1.24 -11.34 6.31
CA ARG A 47 1.19 -10.05 6.97
C ARG A 47 2.06 -8.99 6.28
N HIS A 48 3.15 -9.40 5.61
CA HIS A 48 4.08 -8.49 4.96
C HIS A 48 3.48 -7.73 3.76
N ILE A 49 2.24 -8.04 3.32
CA ILE A 49 1.53 -7.17 2.36
C ILE A 49 1.10 -5.83 2.97
N TYR A 50 1.23 -5.64 4.27
CA TYR A 50 1.00 -4.39 5.00
C TYR A 50 2.31 -3.68 5.38
N GLY A 51 3.40 -4.02 4.71
CA GLY A 51 4.72 -3.44 4.89
C GLY A 51 4.80 -1.96 4.55
N GLN A 52 5.89 -1.36 4.96
CA GLN A 52 6.17 0.07 4.78
C GLN A 52 7.46 0.25 4.01
N PHE A 53 7.57 1.37 3.31
CA PHE A 53 8.79 1.78 2.62
C PHE A 53 9.31 3.09 3.21
N ALA A 54 10.61 3.10 3.51
CA ALA A 54 11.34 4.24 4.04
C ALA A 54 12.60 4.47 3.21
N GLU A 55 12.70 5.63 2.61
CA GLU A 55 13.81 6.04 1.76
C GLU A 55 14.44 7.33 2.27
N HIS A 56 15.74 7.51 2.05
CA HIS A 56 16.41 8.80 2.21
C HIS A 56 15.93 9.77 1.14
N LEU A 57 14.67 10.18 1.27
CA LEU A 57 13.95 11.02 0.32
C LEU A 57 13.23 12.12 1.10
N GLY A 58 13.48 13.37 0.73
CA GLY A 58 12.81 14.52 1.31
C GLY A 58 12.87 14.53 2.85
N ARG A 59 11.69 14.51 3.47
CA ARG A 59 11.56 14.46 4.94
C ARG A 59 11.02 13.11 5.43
N GLY A 60 11.25 12.02 4.68
CA GLY A 60 10.82 10.68 5.06
C GLY A 60 11.58 10.16 6.27
N ILE A 61 12.90 10.21 6.23
CA ILE A 61 13.79 9.81 7.34
C ILE A 61 14.01 10.98 8.29
N TYR A 62 14.76 11.99 7.85
CA TYR A 62 15.05 13.18 8.67
C TYR A 62 13.78 14.04 8.82
N GLU A 63 13.52 14.53 10.05
CA GLU A 63 12.29 15.23 10.48
C GLU A 63 11.01 14.35 10.45
N GLY A 64 10.99 13.28 9.69
CA GLY A 64 9.90 12.33 9.60
C GLY A 64 9.98 11.26 10.67
N VAL A 65 10.84 10.27 10.49
CA VAL A 65 11.06 9.18 11.44
C VAL A 65 12.03 9.61 12.53
N TRP A 66 13.12 10.29 12.14
CA TRP A 66 14.26 10.56 13.00
C TRP A 66 14.56 12.06 13.09
N VAL A 67 14.70 12.56 14.32
CA VAL A 67 14.94 13.98 14.62
C VAL A 67 16.26 14.21 15.39
N GLY A 68 16.97 13.14 15.69
CA GLY A 68 18.18 13.18 16.51
C GLY A 68 17.86 13.19 18.01
N GLU A 69 18.80 12.63 18.80
CA GLU A 69 18.63 12.44 20.24
C GLU A 69 18.50 13.77 21.02
N ASN A 70 19.12 14.83 20.53
CA ASN A 70 19.10 16.16 21.17
C ASN A 70 17.93 17.05 20.72
N SER A 71 17.00 16.51 19.92
CA SER A 71 15.83 17.26 19.46
C SER A 71 14.90 17.62 20.62
N PRO A 72 14.29 18.83 20.63
CA PRO A 72 13.23 19.16 21.58
C PRO A 72 11.91 18.41 21.30
N ILE A 73 11.78 17.77 20.13
CA ILE A 73 10.65 16.92 19.79
C ILE A 73 10.76 15.61 20.62
N PRO A 74 9.69 15.17 21.32
CA PRO A 74 9.75 13.94 22.10
C PRO A 74 10.22 12.75 21.27
N ASN A 75 11.31 12.13 21.68
CA ASN A 75 11.94 11.06 20.95
C ASN A 75 12.52 9.98 21.88
N THR A 76 12.73 8.78 21.31
CA THR A 76 13.49 7.68 21.91
C THR A 76 14.69 7.44 21.00
N HIS A 77 15.90 7.73 21.49
CA HIS A 77 17.16 7.60 20.74
C HIS A 77 17.16 8.36 19.39
N GLY A 78 16.42 9.46 19.30
CA GLY A 78 16.28 10.25 18.08
C GLY A 78 15.06 9.92 17.23
N PHE A 79 14.36 8.81 17.48
CA PHE A 79 13.12 8.44 16.78
C PHE A 79 11.91 9.12 17.41
N ARG A 80 11.09 9.74 16.61
CA ARG A 80 9.87 10.43 17.07
C ARG A 80 8.92 9.47 17.79
N ASN A 81 8.56 9.78 19.03
CA ASN A 81 7.69 8.93 19.84
C ASN A 81 6.27 8.81 19.29
N ASP A 82 5.74 9.87 18.70
CA ASP A 82 4.42 9.89 18.06
C ASP A 82 4.39 8.97 16.84
N VAL A 83 5.41 9.01 15.99
CA VAL A 83 5.55 8.13 14.82
C VAL A 83 5.71 6.67 15.25
N LEU A 84 6.58 6.39 16.23
CA LEU A 84 6.74 5.02 16.78
C LEU A 84 5.42 4.46 17.30
N ALA A 85 4.63 5.28 18.02
CA ALA A 85 3.34 4.85 18.58
C ALA A 85 2.34 4.52 17.46
N ALA A 86 2.23 5.36 16.44
CA ALA A 86 1.34 5.15 15.31
C ALA A 86 1.69 3.87 14.51
N LEU A 87 2.97 3.63 14.26
CA LEU A 87 3.40 2.43 13.51
C LEU A 87 3.22 1.14 14.32
N ARG A 88 3.43 1.19 15.63
CA ARG A 88 3.12 0.05 16.52
C ARG A 88 1.63 -0.31 16.52
N GLU A 89 0.76 0.69 16.50
CA GLU A 89 -0.70 0.49 16.45
C GLU A 89 -1.12 -0.21 15.15
N LEU A 90 -0.44 0.04 14.03
CA LEU A 90 -0.67 -0.66 12.76
C LEU A 90 -0.11 -2.09 12.75
N HIS A 91 0.68 -2.50 13.75
CA HIS A 91 1.42 -3.76 13.72
C HIS A 91 2.22 -3.91 12.42
N VAL A 92 2.96 -2.84 12.05
CA VAL A 92 3.76 -2.84 10.81
C VAL A 92 4.64 -4.07 10.76
N PRO A 93 4.50 -4.94 9.74
CA PRO A 93 5.17 -6.24 9.74
C PRO A 93 6.61 -6.16 9.25
N ASP A 94 6.91 -5.23 8.34
CA ASP A 94 8.25 -5.00 7.79
C ASP A 94 8.43 -3.57 7.31
N VAL A 95 9.70 -3.15 7.24
CA VAL A 95 10.09 -1.88 6.64
C VAL A 95 11.24 -2.11 5.67
N ARG A 96 11.06 -1.64 4.43
CA ARG A 96 12.07 -1.60 3.37
C ARG A 96 12.91 -0.33 3.48
N TRP A 97 14.26 -0.46 3.47
CA TRP A 97 15.23 0.62 3.60
C TRP A 97 16.57 0.22 2.93
N PRO A 98 17.47 1.09 2.46
CA PRO A 98 17.53 2.55 2.63
C PRO A 98 16.77 3.34 1.57
N GLY A 99 16.17 2.68 0.60
CA GLY A 99 15.43 3.35 -0.43
C GLY A 99 15.06 2.45 -1.60
N GLY A 100 14.49 3.12 -2.59
CA GLY A 100 14.36 2.72 -3.97
C GLY A 100 15.60 3.17 -4.75
N CYS A 101 15.48 4.25 -5.55
CA CYS A 101 16.61 4.77 -6.33
C CYS A 101 17.81 5.16 -5.46
N PHE A 102 17.60 5.66 -4.25
CA PHE A 102 18.69 6.00 -3.34
C PHE A 102 19.52 4.78 -2.94
N ALA A 103 18.91 3.58 -2.85
CA ALA A 103 19.64 2.39 -2.45
C ALA A 103 20.81 2.06 -3.39
N ASP A 104 20.68 2.35 -4.69
CA ASP A 104 21.70 2.05 -5.70
C ASP A 104 22.83 3.09 -5.79
N GLU A 105 22.78 4.15 -4.95
CA GLU A 105 23.92 5.06 -4.71
C GLU A 105 24.39 5.05 -3.24
N TYR A 106 23.69 4.30 -2.33
CA TYR A 106 24.02 4.24 -0.91
C TYR A 106 25.14 3.25 -0.61
N HIS A 107 26.22 3.74 0.03
CA HIS A 107 27.32 2.92 0.52
C HIS A 107 27.18 2.72 2.03
N TRP A 108 26.82 1.51 2.46
CA TRP A 108 26.48 1.21 3.86
C TRP A 108 27.56 1.56 4.89
N ARG A 109 28.84 1.57 4.48
CA ARG A 109 29.94 1.97 5.36
C ARG A 109 29.91 3.44 5.76
N ASP A 110 29.30 4.28 4.94
CA ASP A 110 29.14 5.70 5.22
C ASP A 110 28.13 5.93 6.35
N GLY A 111 27.19 4.99 6.55
CA GLY A 111 26.16 5.06 7.59
C GLY A 111 26.47 4.25 8.86
N ILE A 112 27.74 3.88 9.14
CA ILE A 112 28.11 3.17 10.36
C ILE A 112 29.22 3.90 11.16
N GLY A 113 29.44 3.49 12.40
CA GLY A 113 30.41 4.11 13.29
C GLY A 113 29.89 5.43 13.92
N PRO A 114 30.79 6.19 14.57
CA PRO A 114 30.41 7.45 15.23
C PRO A 114 29.84 8.46 14.22
N ARG A 115 28.63 8.98 14.46
CA ARG A 115 27.94 9.92 13.54
C ARG A 115 28.78 11.13 13.16
N ALA A 116 29.53 11.70 14.10
CA ALA A 116 30.38 12.86 13.85
C ALA A 116 31.52 12.62 12.84
N SER A 117 31.84 11.36 12.53
CA SER A 117 32.88 10.98 11.57
C SER A 117 32.34 10.36 10.29
N ARG A 118 31.02 10.27 10.13
CA ARG A 118 30.40 9.81 8.89
C ARG A 118 30.56 10.88 7.80
N PRO A 119 30.82 10.49 6.55
CA PRO A 119 30.93 11.44 5.45
C PRO A 119 29.55 12.07 5.16
N VAL A 120 29.57 13.31 4.67
CA VAL A 120 28.42 13.94 4.04
C VAL A 120 28.43 13.58 2.56
N THR A 121 27.40 12.91 2.09
CA THR A 121 27.22 12.49 0.69
C THR A 121 26.17 13.36 0.02
N LEU A 122 26.06 13.28 -1.31
CA LEU A 122 25.03 13.95 -2.08
C LEU A 122 23.96 12.95 -2.48
N ASN A 123 22.72 13.18 -2.07
CA ASN A 123 21.57 12.43 -2.57
C ASN A 123 21.21 12.96 -3.97
N THR A 124 21.69 12.28 -5.00
CA THR A 124 21.55 12.78 -6.37
C THR A 124 20.18 12.50 -6.96
N ASN A 125 19.49 11.46 -6.48
CA ASN A 125 18.16 11.11 -6.95
C ASN A 125 17.07 12.04 -6.42
N TRP A 126 17.18 12.49 -5.17
CA TRP A 126 16.10 13.19 -4.50
C TRP A 126 16.49 14.60 -4.04
N GLY A 127 16.25 15.58 -4.90
CA GLY A 127 16.46 16.99 -4.61
C GLY A 127 17.90 17.49 -4.65
N GLY A 128 18.88 16.64 -4.91
CA GLY A 128 20.31 17.03 -4.94
C GLY A 128 20.80 17.60 -3.60
N VAL A 129 20.34 17.04 -2.48
CA VAL A 129 20.61 17.56 -1.13
C VAL A 129 21.73 16.77 -0.44
N PRO A 130 22.51 17.43 0.45
CA PRO A 130 23.46 16.72 1.30
C PRO A 130 22.76 15.79 2.28
N ASP A 131 23.30 14.56 2.45
CA ASP A 131 22.93 13.61 3.50
C ASP A 131 24.15 13.39 4.41
N ASP A 132 24.01 13.63 5.70
CA ASP A 132 25.07 13.49 6.69
C ASP A 132 25.25 12.04 7.18
N ASN A 133 24.50 11.12 6.60
CA ASN A 133 24.48 9.69 6.96
C ASN A 133 24.25 9.44 8.46
N ALA A 134 23.59 10.37 9.17
CA ALA A 134 23.31 10.23 10.60
C ALA A 134 22.34 9.08 10.90
N PHE A 135 21.51 8.72 9.93
CA PHE A 135 20.63 7.55 9.97
C PHE A 135 21.21 6.48 9.04
N GLY A 136 21.73 5.40 9.58
CA GLY A 136 22.34 4.31 8.83
C GLY A 136 21.87 2.94 9.33
N THR A 137 22.71 1.91 9.12
CA THR A 137 22.37 0.51 9.42
C THR A 137 21.91 0.30 10.87
N HIS A 138 22.62 0.86 11.84
CA HIS A 138 22.28 0.69 13.26
C HIS A 138 20.98 1.39 13.62
N GLU A 139 20.81 2.62 13.17
CA GLU A 139 19.60 3.41 13.41
C GLU A 139 18.38 2.73 12.76
N PHE A 140 18.51 2.24 11.53
CA PHE A 140 17.40 1.53 10.87
C PHE A 140 17.00 0.24 11.60
N LEU A 141 17.96 -0.58 11.96
CA LEU A 141 17.67 -1.86 12.63
C LEU A 141 17.13 -1.67 14.06
N GLU A 142 17.55 -0.61 14.75
CA GLU A 142 16.96 -0.20 16.01
C GLU A 142 15.51 0.29 15.81
N PHE A 143 15.26 1.13 14.82
CA PHE A 143 13.92 1.58 14.48
C PHE A 143 12.97 0.42 14.20
N ALA A 144 13.38 -0.54 13.35
CA ALA A 144 12.59 -1.73 13.05
C ALA A 144 12.27 -2.54 14.32
N ALA A 145 13.27 -2.75 15.19
CA ALA A 145 13.08 -3.41 16.47
C ALA A 145 12.12 -2.65 17.40
N LEU A 146 12.21 -1.31 17.46
CA LEU A 146 11.34 -0.48 18.29
C LEU A 146 9.88 -0.55 17.90
N ILE A 147 9.57 -0.73 16.61
CA ILE A 147 8.17 -0.90 16.14
C ILE A 147 7.75 -2.36 16.02
N GLY A 148 8.67 -3.32 16.21
CA GLY A 148 8.41 -4.75 16.10
C GLY A 148 8.31 -5.27 14.67
N ALA A 149 8.93 -4.57 13.71
CA ALA A 149 8.91 -4.92 12.29
C ALA A 149 10.13 -5.76 11.89
N ASP A 150 9.97 -6.62 10.90
CA ASP A 150 11.06 -7.30 10.22
C ASP A 150 11.83 -6.29 9.33
N ALA A 151 13.15 -6.44 9.26
CA ALA A 151 13.99 -5.59 8.43
C ALA A 151 14.09 -6.12 7.00
N TYR A 152 13.78 -5.26 6.03
CA TYR A 152 13.98 -5.46 4.61
C TYR A 152 15.07 -4.50 4.12
N ILE A 153 16.23 -5.04 3.80
CA ILE A 153 17.39 -4.27 3.32
C ILE A 153 17.46 -4.30 1.80
N ASN A 154 17.57 -3.13 1.17
CA ASN A 154 17.79 -3.02 -0.26
C ASN A 154 19.28 -2.77 -0.57
N GLY A 155 19.94 -3.73 -1.22
CA GLY A 155 21.36 -3.70 -1.52
C GLY A 155 21.68 -2.90 -2.77
N ASN A 156 22.83 -2.18 -2.76
CA ASN A 156 23.30 -1.34 -3.84
C ASN A 156 23.89 -2.20 -4.98
N LEU A 157 23.18 -2.33 -6.08
CA LEU A 157 23.67 -2.96 -7.33
C LEU A 157 24.18 -1.94 -8.35
N GLY A 158 23.68 -0.68 -8.26
CA GLY A 158 23.98 0.36 -9.23
C GLY A 158 25.44 0.82 -9.19
N THR A 159 25.90 1.28 -8.03
CA THR A 159 27.28 1.79 -7.82
C THR A 159 28.11 0.91 -6.90
N GLY A 160 27.50 -0.02 -6.17
CA GLY A 160 28.14 -0.95 -5.27
C GLY A 160 28.78 -2.15 -5.98
N SER A 161 29.27 -3.09 -5.18
CA SER A 161 29.87 -4.32 -5.67
C SER A 161 29.31 -5.55 -4.96
N SER A 162 29.45 -6.73 -5.57
CA SER A 162 29.10 -8.02 -4.95
C SER A 162 29.80 -8.20 -3.60
N ARG A 163 31.05 -7.73 -3.47
CA ARG A 163 31.79 -7.77 -2.22
C ARG A 163 31.15 -6.86 -1.15
N GLU A 164 30.79 -5.65 -1.52
CA GLU A 164 30.18 -4.68 -0.60
C GLU A 164 28.86 -5.19 -0.04
N MET A 165 27.96 -5.70 -0.89
CA MET A 165 26.72 -6.32 -0.44
C MET A 165 26.95 -7.54 0.45
N ALA A 166 27.89 -8.41 0.09
CA ALA A 166 28.26 -9.58 0.89
C ALA A 166 28.83 -9.19 2.28
N GLU A 167 29.70 -8.17 2.33
CA GLU A 167 30.25 -7.64 3.57
C GLU A 167 29.18 -6.99 4.44
N TRP A 168 28.20 -6.28 3.84
CA TRP A 168 27.08 -5.68 4.58
C TRP A 168 26.21 -6.76 5.22
N LEU A 169 25.80 -7.76 4.45
CA LEU A 169 25.03 -8.88 4.97
C LEU A 169 25.81 -9.63 6.07
N GLN A 170 27.13 -9.87 5.87
CA GLN A 170 27.98 -10.48 6.90
C GLN A 170 28.12 -9.61 8.14
N TYR A 171 28.28 -8.28 8.00
CA TYR A 171 28.32 -7.33 9.10
C TYR A 171 27.07 -7.44 9.98
N MET A 172 25.89 -7.52 9.35
CA MET A 172 24.62 -7.60 10.08
C MET A 172 24.38 -8.99 10.70
N THR A 173 24.68 -10.07 9.99
CA THR A 173 24.14 -11.40 10.35
C THR A 173 25.17 -12.38 10.91
N SER A 174 26.46 -12.14 10.77
CA SER A 174 27.47 -13.12 11.22
C SER A 174 27.65 -13.14 12.73
N ASN A 175 27.76 -14.35 13.28
CA ASN A 175 28.16 -14.60 14.68
C ASN A 175 29.59 -15.14 14.79
N LYS A 176 30.37 -15.20 13.70
CA LYS A 176 31.75 -15.67 13.70
C LYS A 176 32.70 -14.51 13.98
N PRO A 177 33.78 -14.73 14.75
CA PRO A 177 34.76 -13.70 15.06
C PRO A 177 35.54 -13.30 13.78
N THR A 178 35.19 -12.17 13.21
CA THR A 178 35.80 -11.59 12.01
C THR A 178 36.06 -10.10 12.24
N ALA A 179 36.81 -9.46 11.33
CA ALA A 179 37.01 -8.01 11.38
C ALA A 179 35.69 -7.24 11.34
N LEU A 180 34.70 -7.70 10.53
CA LEU A 180 33.37 -7.08 10.42
C LEU A 180 32.56 -7.21 11.71
N THR A 181 32.55 -8.37 12.36
CA THR A 181 31.82 -8.56 13.61
C THR A 181 32.47 -7.80 14.78
N ALA A 182 33.82 -7.70 14.78
CA ALA A 182 34.54 -6.86 15.73
C ALA A 182 34.25 -5.36 15.50
N GLU A 183 34.11 -4.93 14.24
CA GLU A 183 33.69 -3.56 13.88
C GLU A 183 32.25 -3.29 14.35
N ARG A 184 31.31 -4.17 14.08
CA ARG A 184 29.93 -4.08 14.57
C ARG A 184 29.88 -3.92 16.10
N ALA A 185 30.65 -4.74 16.82
CA ALA A 185 30.72 -4.68 18.28
C ALA A 185 31.30 -3.32 18.77
N ARG A 186 32.36 -2.81 18.14
CA ARG A 186 32.89 -1.48 18.44
C ARG A 186 31.89 -0.36 18.16
N ASN A 187 31.03 -0.54 17.17
CA ASN A 187 29.94 0.38 16.81
C ASN A 187 28.70 0.23 17.73
N GLY A 188 28.80 -0.57 18.80
CA GLY A 188 27.79 -0.67 19.86
C GLY A 188 26.85 -1.87 19.77
N HIS A 189 26.99 -2.76 18.78
CA HIS A 189 26.10 -3.92 18.65
C HIS A 189 26.89 -5.24 18.48
N PRO A 190 27.23 -5.93 19.55
CA PRO A 190 28.04 -7.17 19.49
C PRO A 190 27.29 -8.35 18.86
N ASP A 191 25.97 -8.44 19.04
CA ASP A 191 25.16 -9.54 18.56
C ASP A 191 24.72 -9.36 17.08
N PRO A 192 24.47 -10.45 16.34
CA PRO A 192 23.92 -10.35 14.99
C PRO A 192 22.46 -9.92 15.03
N TRP A 193 22.02 -9.21 13.99
CA TRP A 193 20.61 -8.98 13.71
C TRP A 193 20.01 -10.10 12.87
N LYS A 194 18.69 -10.25 12.96
CA LYS A 194 17.89 -11.01 12.01
C LYS A 194 17.47 -10.09 10.86
N ILE A 195 17.89 -10.42 9.65
CA ILE A 195 17.43 -9.76 8.41
C ILE A 195 16.43 -10.69 7.74
N ALA A 196 15.21 -10.23 7.55
CA ALA A 196 14.14 -11.05 6.96
C ALA A 196 14.22 -11.07 5.44
N TYR A 197 14.48 -9.92 4.82
CA TYR A 197 14.55 -9.76 3.37
C TYR A 197 15.79 -8.96 2.96
N PHE A 198 16.35 -9.34 1.81
CA PHE A 198 17.49 -8.65 1.22
C PHE A 198 17.31 -8.56 -0.30
N ALA A 199 17.08 -7.35 -0.81
CA ALA A 199 16.99 -7.12 -2.25
C ALA A 199 18.37 -6.90 -2.89
N VAL A 200 18.45 -7.25 -4.14
CA VAL A 200 19.64 -7.06 -4.99
C VAL A 200 19.32 -6.03 -6.06
N GLY A 201 19.54 -4.76 -5.71
CA GLY A 201 19.21 -3.60 -6.55
C GLY A 201 17.74 -3.20 -6.50
N ASN A 202 17.46 -2.03 -7.05
CA ASN A 202 16.14 -1.42 -7.18
C ASN A 202 15.93 -0.94 -8.61
N GLU A 203 14.74 -1.19 -9.21
CA GLU A 203 14.41 -0.69 -10.56
C GLU A 203 15.60 -0.72 -11.51
N ALA A 204 16.24 -1.89 -11.60
CA ALA A 204 17.50 -2.03 -12.35
C ALA A 204 17.37 -1.67 -13.84
N TRP A 205 16.13 -1.69 -14.38
CA TRP A 205 15.78 -1.20 -15.73
C TRP A 205 15.81 0.34 -15.83
N GLY A 206 15.72 1.05 -14.71
CA GLY A 206 15.63 2.52 -14.59
C GLY A 206 16.78 3.10 -13.76
N CYS A 207 16.42 3.74 -12.64
CA CYS A 207 17.38 4.46 -11.78
C CYS A 207 18.45 3.54 -11.16
N GLY A 208 18.17 2.24 -11.00
CA GLY A 208 19.12 1.27 -10.46
C GLY A 208 20.18 0.79 -11.47
N GLY A 209 20.35 1.46 -12.63
CA GLY A 209 21.46 1.18 -13.53
C GLY A 209 21.12 1.08 -15.02
N ASN A 210 19.85 1.33 -15.40
CA ASN A 210 19.38 1.29 -16.80
C ASN A 210 19.79 0.01 -17.53
N MET A 211 19.61 -1.14 -16.86
CA MET A 211 20.03 -2.46 -17.31
C MET A 211 18.99 -3.10 -18.23
N ARG A 212 19.46 -4.02 -19.11
CA ARG A 212 18.58 -4.98 -19.77
C ARG A 212 18.37 -6.18 -18.86
N ALA A 213 17.23 -6.88 -18.99
CA ALA A 213 16.88 -8.03 -18.17
C ALA A 213 18.00 -9.07 -18.07
N ASP A 214 18.58 -9.50 -19.20
CA ASP A 214 19.66 -10.49 -19.24
C ASP A 214 20.92 -10.03 -18.47
N TYR A 215 21.29 -8.76 -18.61
CA TYR A 215 22.44 -8.22 -17.88
C TYR A 215 22.17 -8.15 -16.38
N TYR A 216 20.97 -7.73 -15.99
CA TYR A 216 20.58 -7.76 -14.59
C TYR A 216 20.62 -9.17 -14.01
N VAL A 217 20.10 -10.17 -14.74
CA VAL A 217 20.14 -11.57 -14.31
C VAL A 217 21.57 -12.05 -14.07
N ASP A 218 22.52 -11.69 -14.96
CA ASP A 218 23.93 -12.05 -14.79
C ASP A 218 24.53 -11.39 -13.54
N GLN A 219 24.25 -10.10 -13.29
CA GLN A 219 24.68 -9.40 -12.08
C GLN A 219 24.03 -10.00 -10.82
N PHE A 220 22.75 -10.26 -10.86
CA PHE A 220 22.00 -10.88 -9.75
C PHE A 220 22.59 -12.25 -9.37
N ARG A 221 22.86 -13.12 -10.35
CA ARG A 221 23.48 -14.42 -10.12
C ARG A 221 24.88 -14.30 -9.53
N GLN A 222 25.67 -13.33 -10.01
CA GLN A 222 27.00 -13.06 -9.47
C GLN A 222 26.90 -12.66 -7.99
N VAL A 223 26.02 -11.71 -7.64
CA VAL A 223 25.84 -11.22 -6.27
C VAL A 223 25.36 -12.34 -5.36
N THR A 224 24.30 -13.05 -5.73
CA THR A 224 23.70 -14.12 -4.89
C THR A 224 24.67 -15.26 -4.61
N THR A 225 25.62 -15.51 -5.50
CA THR A 225 26.72 -16.47 -5.29
C THR A 225 27.55 -16.13 -4.04
N PHE A 226 27.71 -14.84 -3.73
CA PHE A 226 28.51 -14.35 -2.61
C PHE A 226 27.70 -13.98 -1.36
N LEU A 227 26.37 -13.88 -1.46
CA LEU A 227 25.50 -13.65 -0.30
C LEU A 227 25.42 -14.90 0.59
N LYS A 228 26.44 -15.10 1.41
CA LYS A 228 26.53 -16.23 2.32
C LYS A 228 26.27 -15.80 3.77
N THR A 229 25.40 -16.50 4.45
CA THR A 229 25.03 -16.26 5.84
C THR A 229 25.27 -17.51 6.67
N PRO A 230 25.40 -17.39 8.01
CA PRO A 230 25.36 -18.55 8.89
C PRO A 230 24.10 -19.39 8.67
N GLN A 231 24.19 -20.68 8.96
CA GLN A 231 23.04 -21.59 8.82
C GLN A 231 21.84 -21.06 9.63
N GLY A 232 20.67 -20.95 8.98
CA GLY A 232 19.43 -20.46 9.57
C GLY A 232 19.27 -18.93 9.61
N ALA A 233 20.27 -18.16 9.12
CA ALA A 233 20.21 -16.70 9.09
C ALA A 233 20.09 -16.12 7.67
N ARG A 234 19.74 -16.94 6.67
CA ARG A 234 19.61 -16.46 5.28
C ARG A 234 18.31 -15.70 5.14
N PRO A 235 18.36 -14.41 4.72
CA PRO A 235 17.16 -13.67 4.37
C PRO A 235 16.51 -14.24 3.12
N THR A 236 15.23 -13.93 2.92
CA THR A 236 14.59 -14.09 1.61
C THR A 236 15.24 -13.11 0.64
N ILE A 237 15.85 -13.61 -0.41
CA ILE A 237 16.46 -12.77 -1.45
C ILE A 237 15.36 -12.29 -2.39
N VAL A 238 15.33 -10.98 -2.65
CA VAL A 238 14.39 -10.34 -3.58
C VAL A 238 15.17 -9.86 -4.81
N ALA A 239 14.71 -10.28 -5.98
CA ALA A 239 15.26 -9.79 -7.24
C ALA A 239 14.49 -8.54 -7.71
N SER A 240 15.18 -7.53 -8.25
CA SER A 240 14.51 -6.39 -8.90
C SER A 240 13.71 -6.88 -10.10
N GLY A 241 12.42 -6.61 -10.14
CA GLY A 241 11.51 -6.96 -11.23
C GLY A 241 11.52 -5.97 -12.37
N GLY A 242 10.67 -6.20 -13.36
CA GLY A 242 10.53 -5.36 -14.53
C GLY A 242 9.69 -4.11 -14.30
N HIS A 243 9.65 -3.25 -15.31
CA HIS A 243 8.81 -2.05 -15.31
C HIS A 243 7.34 -2.42 -15.56
N ASP A 244 6.44 -1.93 -14.73
CA ASP A 244 4.98 -2.12 -14.84
C ASP A 244 4.58 -3.58 -15.18
N ASP A 245 4.14 -3.83 -16.40
CA ASP A 245 3.66 -5.11 -16.88
C ASP A 245 4.66 -5.90 -17.73
N ASP A 246 5.96 -5.59 -17.63
CA ASP A 246 6.99 -6.28 -18.41
C ASP A 246 7.19 -7.73 -17.98
N THR A 247 6.36 -8.62 -18.54
CA THR A 247 6.44 -10.05 -18.30
C THR A 247 7.72 -10.68 -18.86
N SER A 248 8.41 -10.03 -19.81
CA SER A 248 9.67 -10.55 -20.36
C SER A 248 10.81 -10.52 -19.35
N TRP A 249 10.82 -9.48 -18.48
CA TRP A 249 11.78 -9.39 -17.38
C TRP A 249 11.55 -10.49 -16.34
N THR A 250 10.30 -10.69 -15.95
CA THR A 250 9.90 -11.79 -15.05
C THR A 250 10.30 -13.15 -15.63
N GLN A 251 10.09 -13.36 -16.93
CA GLN A 251 10.49 -14.57 -17.62
C GLN A 251 12.01 -14.77 -17.57
N ALA A 252 12.80 -13.74 -17.89
CA ALA A 252 14.26 -13.83 -17.86
C ALA A 252 14.78 -14.22 -16.46
N LEU A 253 14.19 -13.63 -15.40
CA LEU A 253 14.53 -13.95 -14.02
C LEU A 253 14.23 -15.41 -13.68
N ILE A 254 12.96 -15.83 -13.82
CA ILE A 254 12.52 -17.14 -13.35
C ILE A 254 13.17 -18.29 -14.15
N GLU A 255 13.49 -18.04 -15.42
CA GLU A 255 14.16 -19.02 -16.29
C GLU A 255 15.64 -19.16 -15.98
N LYS A 256 16.37 -18.05 -15.76
CA LYS A 256 17.84 -18.01 -15.77
C LYS A 256 18.48 -17.81 -14.39
N ALA A 257 17.78 -17.21 -13.42
CA ALA A 257 18.34 -16.96 -12.08
C ALA A 257 18.23 -18.20 -11.18
N ARG A 258 19.02 -19.22 -11.54
CA ARG A 258 19.06 -20.52 -10.85
C ARG A 258 20.50 -21.00 -10.62
N HIS A 259 20.69 -21.68 -9.49
CA HIS A 259 21.93 -22.39 -9.16
C HIS A 259 21.58 -23.83 -8.76
N ASP A 260 22.22 -24.82 -9.41
CA ASP A 260 21.95 -26.24 -9.18
C ASP A 260 20.44 -26.62 -9.19
N GLY A 261 19.68 -26.00 -10.12
CA GLY A 261 18.24 -26.21 -10.26
C GLY A 261 17.35 -25.52 -9.21
N GLN A 262 17.96 -24.85 -8.23
CA GLN A 262 17.24 -24.05 -7.22
C GLN A 262 17.15 -22.59 -7.66
N PHE A 263 16.07 -21.90 -7.29
CA PHE A 263 15.97 -20.45 -7.49
C PHE A 263 16.93 -19.72 -6.56
N ASP A 264 17.60 -18.69 -7.09
CA ASP A 264 18.49 -17.83 -6.29
C ASP A 264 17.71 -16.79 -5.46
N MET A 265 16.40 -16.67 -5.68
CA MET A 265 15.49 -15.73 -5.05
C MET A 265 14.28 -16.44 -4.44
N GLY A 266 13.67 -15.79 -3.43
CA GLY A 266 12.36 -16.17 -2.87
C GLY A 266 11.21 -15.25 -3.30
N ALA A 267 11.55 -14.06 -3.84
CA ALA A 267 10.58 -13.13 -4.40
C ALA A 267 11.16 -12.31 -5.55
N ILE A 268 10.27 -11.82 -6.41
CA ILE A 268 10.56 -10.82 -7.44
C ILE A 268 9.85 -9.53 -7.04
N SER A 269 10.58 -8.42 -7.01
CA SER A 269 10.06 -7.08 -6.77
C SER A 269 9.10 -6.66 -7.88
N PHE A 270 8.09 -5.89 -7.53
CA PHE A 270 7.10 -5.38 -8.47
C PHE A 270 6.66 -3.98 -8.04
N HIS A 271 6.76 -2.99 -8.92
CA HIS A 271 6.42 -1.60 -8.64
C HIS A 271 5.26 -1.15 -9.51
N TYR A 272 4.27 -0.47 -8.89
CA TYR A 272 3.19 0.15 -9.64
C TYR A 272 2.57 1.33 -8.89
N TYR A 273 2.51 2.49 -9.55
CA TYR A 273 1.89 3.70 -9.04
C TYR A 273 0.62 4.06 -9.81
N SER A 274 -0.45 4.39 -9.09
CA SER A 274 -1.71 4.89 -9.66
C SER A 274 -1.63 6.40 -9.86
N LEU A 275 -1.58 6.83 -11.14
CA LEU A 275 -1.56 8.23 -11.53
C LEU A 275 -2.93 8.65 -12.06
N PRO A 276 -3.54 9.76 -11.59
CA PRO A 276 -4.84 10.22 -12.11
C PRO A 276 -4.88 10.39 -13.63
N ASN A 277 -3.82 10.95 -14.23
CA ASN A 277 -3.78 11.27 -15.65
C ASN A 277 -3.02 10.21 -16.50
N ASP A 278 -2.50 9.14 -15.88
CA ASP A 278 -1.65 8.16 -16.55
C ASP A 278 -0.49 8.81 -17.33
N ASN A 279 0.07 9.88 -16.77
CA ASN A 279 1.07 10.72 -17.41
C ASN A 279 2.11 11.19 -16.39
N TRP A 280 3.33 10.68 -16.49
CA TRP A 280 4.43 11.03 -15.58
C TRP A 280 4.84 12.51 -15.57
N LYS A 281 4.53 13.27 -16.63
CA LYS A 281 4.85 14.71 -16.72
C LYS A 281 3.74 15.61 -16.18
N ALA A 282 2.54 15.08 -16.01
CA ALA A 282 1.37 15.80 -15.51
C ALA A 282 0.46 14.76 -14.83
N LYS A 283 0.85 14.33 -13.62
CA LYS A 283 0.25 13.18 -12.93
C LYS A 283 -1.16 13.46 -12.45
N GLY A 284 -1.44 14.69 -12.07
CA GLY A 284 -2.71 15.15 -11.50
C GLY A 284 -2.59 15.63 -10.07
N ALA A 285 -3.65 16.26 -9.58
CA ALA A 285 -3.65 16.93 -8.27
C ALA A 285 -3.89 15.96 -7.11
N ALA A 286 -3.20 16.19 -5.99
CA ALA A 286 -3.45 15.49 -4.72
C ALA A 286 -4.79 15.93 -4.09
N THR A 287 -5.13 17.21 -4.16
CA THR A 287 -6.36 17.82 -3.62
C THR A 287 -7.06 18.67 -4.68
N GLY A 288 -8.33 19.06 -4.43
CA GLY A 288 -9.10 19.92 -5.35
C GLY A 288 -9.42 19.27 -6.70
N PHE A 289 -9.36 17.97 -6.81
CA PHE A 289 -9.63 17.22 -8.04
C PHE A 289 -11.13 16.96 -8.26
N GLY A 290 -11.52 16.74 -9.52
CA GLY A 290 -12.87 16.37 -9.91
C GLY A 290 -13.15 14.87 -9.90
N GLU A 291 -14.40 14.53 -10.23
CA GLU A 291 -14.85 13.13 -10.34
C GLU A 291 -14.14 12.37 -11.47
N ASP A 292 -13.70 13.07 -12.50
CA ASP A 292 -12.90 12.53 -13.60
C ASP A 292 -11.55 11.97 -13.12
N GLN A 293 -10.86 12.71 -12.26
CA GLN A 293 -9.61 12.22 -11.65
C GLN A 293 -9.86 11.17 -10.56
N TRP A 294 -11.02 11.20 -9.88
CA TRP A 294 -11.42 10.14 -8.97
C TRP A 294 -11.52 8.80 -9.70
N ILE A 295 -12.41 8.71 -10.71
CA ILE A 295 -12.64 7.44 -11.42
C ILE A 295 -11.40 6.98 -12.19
N SER A 296 -10.64 7.91 -12.78
CA SER A 296 -9.40 7.58 -13.48
C SER A 296 -8.35 6.99 -12.55
N THR A 297 -8.14 7.57 -11.36
CA THR A 297 -7.22 7.00 -10.35
C THR A 297 -7.63 5.58 -9.97
N LEU A 298 -8.94 5.34 -9.73
CA LEU A 298 -9.43 4.00 -9.36
C LEU A 298 -9.29 2.99 -10.51
N ALA A 299 -9.53 3.43 -11.76
CA ALA A 299 -9.34 2.59 -12.94
C ALA A 299 -7.87 2.17 -13.10
N HIS A 300 -6.93 3.10 -12.87
CA HIS A 300 -5.50 2.79 -12.89
C HIS A 300 -5.12 1.86 -11.73
N THR A 301 -5.64 2.09 -10.53
CA THR A 301 -5.39 1.19 -9.37
C THR A 301 -5.80 -0.27 -9.68
N LEU A 302 -6.91 -0.46 -10.37
CA LEU A 302 -7.40 -1.79 -10.72
C LEU A 302 -6.51 -2.55 -11.73
N ARG A 303 -5.61 -1.86 -12.46
CA ARG A 303 -4.61 -2.51 -13.33
C ARG A 303 -3.64 -3.42 -12.56
N MET A 304 -3.44 -3.18 -11.26
CA MET A 304 -2.61 -4.04 -10.41
C MET A 304 -3.04 -5.51 -10.49
N ASP A 305 -4.34 -5.78 -10.57
CA ASP A 305 -4.89 -7.15 -10.69
C ASP A 305 -4.43 -7.84 -11.98
N ASP A 306 -4.47 -7.13 -13.10
CA ASP A 306 -4.02 -7.64 -14.40
C ASP A 306 -2.49 -7.86 -14.43
N PHE A 307 -1.72 -6.91 -13.89
CA PHE A 307 -0.27 -7.02 -13.83
C PHE A 307 0.20 -8.21 -13.01
N VAL A 308 -0.37 -8.39 -11.80
CA VAL A 308 -0.07 -9.54 -10.96
C VAL A 308 -0.50 -10.85 -11.65
N THR A 309 -1.69 -10.86 -12.28
CA THR A 309 -2.20 -12.04 -12.99
C THR A 309 -1.26 -12.46 -14.12
N ARG A 310 -0.85 -11.51 -14.99
CA ARG A 310 0.01 -11.82 -16.15
C ARG A 310 1.40 -12.30 -15.72
N ASN A 311 2.01 -11.63 -14.74
CA ASN A 311 3.31 -12.03 -14.22
C ASN A 311 3.23 -13.38 -13.47
N SER A 312 2.13 -13.65 -12.73
CA SER A 312 1.90 -14.95 -12.10
C SER A 312 1.81 -16.08 -13.12
N ALA A 313 1.14 -15.85 -14.26
CA ALA A 313 1.04 -16.83 -15.32
C ALA A 313 2.40 -17.22 -15.92
N VAL A 314 3.35 -16.26 -15.97
CA VAL A 314 4.74 -16.55 -16.36
C VAL A 314 5.44 -17.39 -15.28
N LEU A 315 5.31 -17.00 -13.99
CA LEU A 315 5.93 -17.77 -12.92
C LEU A 315 5.40 -19.23 -12.86
N ASP A 316 4.10 -19.43 -13.06
CA ASP A 316 3.46 -20.75 -12.94
C ASP A 316 3.98 -21.76 -13.96
N GLN A 317 4.55 -21.30 -15.11
CA GLN A 317 5.19 -22.16 -16.10
C GLN A 317 6.53 -22.76 -15.60
N TYR A 318 7.25 -22.05 -14.73
CA TYR A 318 8.59 -22.43 -14.26
C TYR A 318 8.61 -22.83 -12.78
N ASP A 319 7.62 -22.39 -12.01
CA ASP A 319 7.47 -22.59 -10.58
C ASP A 319 6.03 -22.93 -10.20
N PRO A 320 5.53 -24.11 -10.62
CA PRO A 320 4.16 -24.54 -10.31
C PRO A 320 3.92 -24.75 -8.81
N ASP A 321 4.98 -25.01 -8.04
CA ASP A 321 4.93 -25.13 -6.57
C ASP A 321 4.84 -23.78 -5.84
N LYS A 322 4.87 -22.67 -6.58
CA LYS A 322 4.77 -21.30 -6.05
C LYS A 322 5.81 -20.98 -4.98
N LYS A 323 7.06 -21.40 -5.18
CA LYS A 323 8.17 -21.13 -4.26
C LYS A 323 8.63 -19.68 -4.31
N VAL A 324 8.57 -19.05 -5.50
CA VAL A 324 8.90 -17.65 -5.72
C VAL A 324 7.62 -16.81 -5.66
N GLY A 325 7.58 -15.84 -4.73
CA GLY A 325 6.48 -14.89 -4.59
C GLY A 325 6.75 -13.57 -5.32
N PHE A 326 5.77 -12.65 -5.24
CA PHE A 326 5.95 -11.24 -5.54
C PHE A 326 6.13 -10.44 -4.25
N ALA A 327 7.06 -9.49 -4.29
CA ALA A 327 7.17 -8.38 -3.38
C ALA A 327 6.70 -7.12 -4.15
N VAL A 328 5.47 -6.66 -3.91
CA VAL A 328 4.97 -5.39 -4.45
C VAL A 328 5.53 -4.28 -3.57
N ASP A 329 6.84 -4.10 -3.61
CA ASP A 329 7.60 -3.34 -2.62
C ASP A 329 7.71 -1.84 -2.93
N GLU A 330 6.99 -1.39 -3.98
CA GLU A 330 6.57 0.00 -4.19
C GLU A 330 5.19 0.03 -4.83
N TRP A 331 4.22 0.62 -4.12
CA TRP A 331 2.89 0.85 -4.65
C TRP A 331 2.24 2.05 -3.96
N GLY A 332 1.24 2.61 -4.62
CA GLY A 332 0.49 3.74 -4.08
C GLY A 332 0.09 4.74 -5.16
N THR A 333 -0.18 5.98 -4.74
CA THR A 333 -0.49 7.10 -5.62
C THR A 333 0.70 8.04 -5.75
N TRP A 334 0.87 8.60 -6.93
CA TRP A 334 1.90 9.60 -7.19
C TRP A 334 1.27 10.79 -7.92
N TYR A 335 1.24 11.95 -7.26
CA TYR A 335 0.66 13.18 -7.79
C TYR A 335 1.72 14.21 -8.17
N ASP A 336 1.28 15.29 -8.79
CA ASP A 336 2.15 16.44 -8.97
C ASP A 336 2.52 17.02 -7.59
N PRO A 337 3.75 17.53 -7.40
CA PRO A 337 4.20 18.05 -6.11
C PRO A 337 3.30 19.18 -5.60
N GLU A 338 3.11 19.24 -4.28
CA GLU A 338 2.37 20.32 -3.63
C GLU A 338 3.01 21.68 -3.93
N THR A 339 2.18 22.69 -4.14
CA THR A 339 2.65 24.06 -4.40
C THR A 339 3.51 24.57 -3.24
N GLY A 340 4.75 24.96 -3.54
CA GLY A 340 5.71 25.45 -2.57
C GLY A 340 6.52 24.36 -1.84
N ALA A 341 6.28 23.09 -2.14
CA ALA A 341 7.17 22.01 -1.74
C ALA A 341 8.37 21.90 -2.69
N GLU A 342 9.50 21.39 -2.21
CA GLU A 342 10.62 21.01 -3.07
C GLU A 342 10.19 19.81 -3.95
N PRO A 343 10.20 19.95 -5.28
CA PRO A 343 9.67 18.89 -6.17
C PRO A 343 10.37 17.54 -5.99
N GLY A 344 11.68 17.54 -5.73
CA GLY A 344 12.46 16.32 -5.51
C GLY A 344 12.17 15.63 -4.17
N PHE A 345 11.36 16.24 -3.29
CA PHE A 345 10.98 15.64 -2.01
C PHE A 345 9.68 14.85 -2.07
N LEU A 346 8.98 14.90 -3.18
CA LEU A 346 7.76 14.15 -3.46
C LEU A 346 6.70 14.25 -2.35
N TYR A 347 6.64 15.41 -1.68
CA TYR A 347 5.62 15.67 -0.67
C TYR A 347 4.28 15.92 -1.36
N GLN A 348 3.28 15.15 -0.99
CA GLN A 348 1.90 15.32 -1.43
C GLN A 348 0.93 15.11 -0.26
N GLN A 349 -0.25 15.73 -0.36
CA GLN A 349 -1.35 15.45 0.56
C GLN A 349 -2.00 14.11 0.22
N ASN A 350 -2.58 13.48 1.24
CA ASN A 350 -3.32 12.22 1.12
C ASN A 350 -4.78 12.44 1.52
N THR A 351 -5.70 11.99 0.68
CA THR A 351 -7.14 12.22 0.83
C THR A 351 -7.91 10.92 1.02
N LEU A 352 -9.25 11.00 1.10
CA LEU A 352 -10.12 9.83 1.10
C LEU A 352 -9.89 8.96 -0.15
N ARG A 353 -9.55 9.56 -1.33
CA ARG A 353 -9.19 8.82 -2.54
C ARG A 353 -8.06 7.84 -2.30
N ASP A 354 -7.03 8.26 -1.57
CA ASP A 354 -5.85 7.44 -1.28
C ASP A 354 -6.19 6.26 -0.37
N ALA A 355 -7.07 6.46 0.60
CA ALA A 355 -7.59 5.37 1.44
C ALA A 355 -8.38 4.33 0.62
N VAL A 356 -9.18 4.79 -0.36
CA VAL A 356 -9.91 3.91 -1.28
C VAL A 356 -8.94 3.15 -2.18
N VAL A 357 -7.91 3.82 -2.71
CA VAL A 357 -6.82 3.17 -3.48
C VAL A 357 -6.12 2.10 -2.66
N ALA A 358 -5.77 2.39 -1.41
CA ALA A 358 -5.13 1.40 -0.53
C ALA A 358 -6.04 0.18 -0.30
N ALA A 359 -7.32 0.39 -0.01
CA ALA A 359 -8.29 -0.68 0.23
C ALA A 359 -8.52 -1.55 -1.03
N ILE A 360 -8.54 -0.96 -2.24
CA ILE A 360 -8.62 -1.72 -3.50
C ILE A 360 -7.38 -2.60 -3.68
N ASN A 361 -6.18 -2.04 -3.48
CA ASN A 361 -4.94 -2.81 -3.61
C ASN A 361 -4.89 -3.97 -2.59
N PHE A 362 -5.29 -3.76 -1.33
CA PHE A 362 -5.38 -4.85 -0.36
C PHE A 362 -6.33 -5.96 -0.82
N ASN A 363 -7.52 -5.61 -1.34
CA ASN A 363 -8.45 -6.60 -1.85
C ASN A 363 -7.88 -7.39 -3.04
N ILE A 364 -7.03 -6.75 -3.88
CA ILE A 364 -6.30 -7.41 -4.97
C ILE A 364 -5.22 -8.32 -4.39
N PHE A 365 -4.39 -7.86 -3.48
CA PHE A 365 -3.32 -8.66 -2.86
C PHE A 365 -3.86 -9.89 -2.13
N HIS A 366 -5.01 -9.77 -1.44
CA HIS A 366 -5.68 -10.90 -0.80
C HIS A 366 -6.08 -11.96 -1.81
N ARG A 367 -6.60 -11.56 -2.98
CA ARG A 367 -7.01 -12.48 -4.05
C ARG A 367 -5.81 -13.22 -4.63
N HIS A 368 -4.66 -12.57 -4.66
CA HIS A 368 -3.40 -13.12 -5.14
C HIS A 368 -2.44 -13.58 -4.03
N ALA A 369 -2.97 -13.90 -2.84
CA ALA A 369 -2.15 -14.28 -1.68
C ALA A 369 -1.30 -15.55 -1.88
N ASP A 370 -1.55 -16.31 -2.93
CA ASP A 370 -0.72 -17.44 -3.35
C ASP A 370 0.64 -17.01 -3.96
N ARG A 371 0.72 -15.80 -4.52
CA ARG A 371 1.92 -15.23 -5.12
C ARG A 371 2.37 -13.93 -4.46
N VAL A 372 1.46 -13.03 -4.08
CA VAL A 372 1.80 -11.77 -3.41
C VAL A 372 2.03 -12.03 -1.92
N ARG A 373 3.30 -11.97 -1.50
CA ARG A 373 3.73 -12.29 -0.13
C ARG A 373 4.23 -11.08 0.62
N MET A 374 4.44 -9.98 -0.06
CA MET A 374 4.87 -8.71 0.51
C MET A 374 4.33 -7.57 -0.32
N ALA A 375 4.03 -6.44 0.33
CA ALA A 375 3.77 -5.18 -0.34
C ALA A 375 4.14 -4.02 0.59
N ASN A 376 4.96 -3.08 0.09
CA ASN A 376 5.41 -1.93 0.87
C ASN A 376 4.86 -0.65 0.25
N ILE A 377 3.99 0.03 1.00
CA ILE A 377 3.42 1.28 0.48
C ILE A 377 4.49 2.36 0.38
N ALA A 378 4.46 3.11 -0.67
CA ALA A 378 5.33 4.25 -0.91
C ALA A 378 4.64 5.58 -0.53
N GLN A 379 5.03 6.22 0.62
CA GLN A 379 5.99 5.72 1.60
C GLN A 379 5.43 5.88 3.02
N MET A 380 6.22 5.54 4.03
CA MET A 380 5.78 5.51 5.41
C MET A 380 5.44 6.91 5.98
N VAL A 381 6.33 7.91 5.77
CA VAL A 381 6.21 9.26 6.34
C VAL A 381 6.56 10.32 5.31
N ASN A 382 5.74 11.38 5.18
CA ASN A 382 5.96 12.61 4.41
C ASN A 382 6.16 12.49 2.89
N VAL A 383 6.21 11.31 2.33
CA VAL A 383 6.55 11.07 0.92
C VAL A 383 5.44 10.30 0.24
N LEU A 384 5.01 10.75 -0.93
CA LEU A 384 3.99 10.09 -1.76
C LEU A 384 2.72 9.75 -0.95
N GLN A 385 2.21 8.51 -1.06
CA GLN A 385 1.05 8.05 -0.30
C GLN A 385 1.41 7.70 1.14
N ALA A 386 1.78 8.71 1.93
CA ALA A 386 2.26 8.53 3.29
C ALA A 386 1.16 8.17 4.30
N MET A 387 1.51 7.30 5.27
CA MET A 387 0.68 7.03 6.44
C MET A 387 0.59 8.25 7.34
N ILE A 388 1.70 8.96 7.49
CA ILE A 388 1.95 9.98 8.50
C ILE A 388 2.55 11.20 7.83
N LEU A 389 2.07 12.39 8.19
CA LEU A 389 2.71 13.66 7.84
C LEU A 389 3.25 14.33 9.10
N THR A 390 4.44 14.91 9.02
CA THR A 390 5.08 15.64 10.13
C THR A 390 5.51 17.05 9.72
N LYS A 391 5.42 17.98 10.66
CA LYS A 391 5.91 19.36 10.49
C LYS A 391 6.34 19.92 11.86
N GLY A 392 7.66 20.01 12.08
CA GLY A 392 8.17 20.34 13.41
C GLY A 392 7.64 19.37 14.45
N PRO A 393 7.09 19.85 15.59
CA PRO A 393 6.53 18.96 16.62
C PRO A 393 5.17 18.36 16.29
N LYS A 394 4.51 18.78 15.20
CA LYS A 394 3.18 18.29 14.82
C LYS A 394 3.27 16.99 14.00
N MET A 395 2.28 16.12 14.21
CA MET A 395 2.05 14.90 13.42
C MET A 395 0.57 14.83 13.03
N VAL A 396 0.29 14.30 11.84
CA VAL A 396 -1.06 14.04 11.31
C VAL A 396 -1.11 12.64 10.74
N LEU A 397 -2.14 11.89 11.08
CA LEU A 397 -2.47 10.60 10.48
C LEU A 397 -3.31 10.84 9.22
N THR A 398 -2.94 10.25 8.10
CA THR A 398 -3.64 10.42 6.82
C THR A 398 -4.82 9.45 6.72
N PRO A 399 -5.76 9.65 5.77
CA PRO A 399 -6.79 8.64 5.49
C PRO A 399 -6.22 7.27 5.11
N THR A 400 -5.03 7.22 4.49
CA THR A 400 -4.32 5.97 4.21
C THR A 400 -3.94 5.20 5.48
N TYR A 401 -3.49 5.89 6.53
CA TYR A 401 -3.25 5.28 7.85
C TYR A 401 -4.48 4.56 8.39
N TYR A 402 -5.64 5.21 8.31
CA TYR A 402 -6.89 4.62 8.79
C TYR A 402 -7.33 3.41 7.95
N ALA A 403 -7.08 3.42 6.64
CA ALA A 403 -7.30 2.23 5.81
C ALA A 403 -6.42 1.05 6.29
N PHE A 404 -5.11 1.26 6.49
CA PHE A 404 -4.21 0.23 7.03
C PHE A 404 -4.69 -0.28 8.39
N LYS A 405 -5.09 0.62 9.30
CA LYS A 405 -5.61 0.26 10.63
C LYS A 405 -6.85 -0.64 10.55
N MET A 406 -7.79 -0.33 9.66
CA MET A 406 -8.98 -1.14 9.44
C MET A 406 -8.66 -2.54 8.90
N PHE A 407 -7.57 -2.68 8.14
CA PHE A 407 -7.16 -3.95 7.54
C PHE A 407 -6.25 -4.81 8.44
N THR A 408 -5.85 -4.37 9.62
CA THR A 408 -5.03 -5.18 10.54
C THR A 408 -5.60 -6.57 10.85
N PRO A 409 -6.93 -6.80 10.91
CA PRO A 409 -7.47 -8.15 11.15
C PRO A 409 -7.20 -9.16 10.03
N PHE A 410 -6.79 -8.70 8.84
CA PHE A 410 -6.45 -9.57 7.73
C PHE A 410 -5.01 -10.12 7.80
N GLN A 411 -4.15 -9.57 8.65
CA GLN A 411 -2.77 -10.05 8.82
C GLN A 411 -2.75 -11.50 9.26
N ASP A 412 -2.10 -12.37 8.48
CA ASP A 412 -2.03 -13.82 8.67
C ASP A 412 -3.38 -14.57 8.64
N ALA A 413 -4.44 -13.92 8.18
CA ALA A 413 -5.74 -14.56 8.01
C ALA A 413 -5.75 -15.46 6.75
N THR A 414 -6.68 -16.40 6.68
CA THR A 414 -6.87 -17.24 5.51
C THR A 414 -7.85 -16.58 4.55
N TYR A 415 -7.43 -16.32 3.32
CA TYR A 415 -8.30 -15.76 2.29
C TYR A 415 -9.52 -16.67 2.04
N LEU A 416 -10.68 -16.07 1.86
CA LEU A 416 -11.92 -16.75 1.46
C LEU A 416 -12.32 -16.24 0.06
N PRO A 417 -12.43 -17.13 -0.94
CA PRO A 417 -12.82 -16.74 -2.28
C PRO A 417 -14.16 -16.00 -2.31
N VAL A 418 -14.26 -15.01 -3.18
CA VAL A 418 -15.42 -14.13 -3.28
C VAL A 418 -15.89 -14.03 -4.73
N ASP A 419 -17.17 -14.31 -4.96
CA ASP A 419 -17.87 -13.97 -6.19
C ASP A 419 -18.71 -12.72 -5.93
N VAL A 420 -18.50 -11.66 -6.72
CA VAL A 420 -19.28 -10.42 -6.62
C VAL A 420 -19.84 -10.00 -7.97
N GLN A 421 -21.13 -9.68 -8.00
CA GLN A 421 -21.84 -9.15 -9.15
C GLN A 421 -22.29 -7.72 -8.80
N ALA A 422 -21.40 -6.77 -9.01
CA ALA A 422 -21.68 -5.36 -8.75
C ALA A 422 -21.98 -4.63 -10.06
N PRO A 423 -22.96 -3.69 -10.07
CA PRO A 423 -23.11 -2.78 -11.20
C PRO A 423 -21.83 -1.93 -11.35
N SER A 424 -21.55 -1.55 -12.58
CA SER A 424 -20.41 -0.67 -12.85
C SER A 424 -20.71 0.76 -12.41
N TYR A 425 -19.68 1.45 -11.94
CA TYR A 425 -19.64 2.90 -11.85
C TYR A 425 -18.97 3.45 -13.09
N THR A 426 -19.68 4.34 -13.81
CA THR A 426 -19.23 4.85 -15.11
C THR A 426 -19.29 6.38 -15.13
N LEU A 427 -18.24 7.01 -15.65
CA LEU A 427 -18.18 8.44 -15.94
C LEU A 427 -17.53 8.65 -17.31
N GLY A 428 -18.27 9.21 -18.26
CA GLY A 428 -17.80 9.34 -19.65
C GLY A 428 -17.51 7.97 -20.27
N SER A 429 -16.27 7.75 -20.72
CA SER A 429 -15.81 6.48 -21.29
C SER A 429 -15.17 5.53 -20.26
N THR A 430 -14.93 6.01 -19.05
CA THR A 430 -14.29 5.20 -18.00
C THR A 430 -15.33 4.45 -17.18
N SER A 431 -15.12 3.15 -16.97
CA SER A 431 -16.00 2.28 -16.21
C SER A 431 -15.19 1.40 -15.27
N VAL A 432 -15.60 1.32 -14.02
CA VAL A 432 -14.99 0.48 -12.97
C VAL A 432 -16.07 -0.32 -12.24
N PRO A 433 -15.76 -1.44 -11.57
CA PRO A 433 -16.71 -2.09 -10.67
C PRO A 433 -17.21 -1.09 -9.61
N GLY A 434 -18.51 -1.08 -9.33
CA GLY A 434 -19.06 -0.20 -8.29
C GLY A 434 -18.61 -0.57 -6.88
N VAL A 435 -18.22 -1.84 -6.66
CA VAL A 435 -17.78 -2.37 -5.37
C VAL A 435 -16.54 -3.23 -5.54
N SER A 436 -15.55 -3.07 -4.65
CA SER A 436 -14.45 -4.00 -4.44
C SER A 436 -14.66 -4.71 -3.10
N LEU A 437 -14.43 -6.03 -3.05
CA LEU A 437 -14.69 -6.84 -1.86
C LEU A 437 -13.62 -7.92 -1.69
N SER A 438 -13.22 -8.15 -0.44
CA SER A 438 -12.36 -9.25 -0.02
C SER A 438 -12.87 -9.82 1.30
N ALA A 439 -12.57 -11.10 1.57
CA ALA A 439 -12.94 -11.80 2.78
C ALA A 439 -11.81 -12.69 3.27
N ALA A 440 -11.71 -12.85 4.58
CA ALA A 440 -10.76 -13.78 5.18
C ALA A 440 -11.28 -14.36 6.50
N ARG A 441 -10.69 -15.50 6.90
CA ARG A 441 -10.89 -16.12 8.21
C ARG A 441 -9.66 -15.87 9.06
N THR A 442 -9.86 -15.19 10.17
CA THR A 442 -8.81 -14.91 11.16
C THR A 442 -8.36 -16.18 11.89
N LYS A 443 -7.19 -16.15 12.54
CA LYS A 443 -6.66 -17.30 13.31
C LYS A 443 -7.59 -17.76 14.44
N ASP A 444 -8.36 -16.85 15.02
CA ASP A 444 -9.37 -17.14 16.06
C ASP A 444 -10.75 -17.54 15.50
N GLY A 445 -10.86 -17.72 14.18
CA GLY A 445 -12.03 -18.28 13.50
C GLY A 445 -13.09 -17.27 13.08
N ARG A 446 -12.97 -15.99 13.39
CA ARG A 446 -13.85 -14.92 12.91
C ARG A 446 -13.73 -14.75 11.40
N ILE A 447 -14.78 -14.27 10.75
CA ILE A 447 -14.72 -13.88 9.34
C ILE A 447 -14.67 -12.35 9.26
N VAL A 448 -13.72 -11.83 8.49
CA VAL A 448 -13.56 -10.41 8.22
C VAL A 448 -13.84 -10.12 6.76
N LEU A 449 -14.56 -9.03 6.50
CA LEU A 449 -14.91 -8.56 5.16
C LEU A 449 -14.40 -7.14 4.98
N ALA A 450 -13.73 -6.86 3.87
CA ALA A 450 -13.40 -5.51 3.46
C ALA A 450 -14.23 -5.15 2.22
N LEU A 451 -15.02 -4.07 2.33
CA LEU A 451 -15.95 -3.64 1.30
C LEU A 451 -15.66 -2.17 0.95
N VAL A 452 -15.55 -1.89 -0.33
CA VAL A 452 -15.23 -0.56 -0.83
C VAL A 452 -16.28 -0.14 -1.86
N ASN A 453 -16.95 1.01 -1.63
CA ASN A 453 -17.82 1.62 -2.62
C ASN A 453 -17.00 2.63 -3.45
N LEU A 454 -16.79 2.31 -4.71
CA LEU A 454 -16.02 3.14 -5.64
C LEU A 454 -16.81 4.33 -6.17
N ASN A 455 -18.15 4.30 -6.11
CA ASN A 455 -18.99 5.41 -6.57
C ASN A 455 -18.95 6.56 -5.55
N PRO A 456 -18.53 7.77 -5.93
CA PRO A 456 -18.39 8.88 -5.00
C PRO A 456 -19.70 9.53 -4.60
N LYS A 457 -20.83 9.22 -5.29
CA LYS A 457 -22.12 9.87 -5.14
C LYS A 457 -23.24 8.96 -4.66
N THR A 458 -23.19 7.67 -5.05
CA THR A 458 -24.32 6.76 -4.86
C THR A 458 -23.98 5.67 -3.84
N PRO A 459 -24.81 5.51 -2.79
CA PRO A 459 -24.70 4.36 -1.91
C PRO A 459 -25.10 3.07 -2.63
N THR A 460 -24.57 1.92 -2.21
CA THR A 460 -24.82 0.62 -2.81
C THR A 460 -25.37 -0.36 -1.79
N SER A 461 -26.53 -0.94 -2.05
CA SER A 461 -27.11 -2.01 -1.23
C SER A 461 -26.45 -3.36 -1.59
N LEU A 462 -26.02 -4.12 -0.57
CA LEU A 462 -25.39 -5.43 -0.72
C LEU A 462 -26.10 -6.50 0.08
N ALA A 463 -26.15 -7.70 -0.52
CA ALA A 463 -26.49 -8.95 0.14
C ALA A 463 -25.31 -9.93 -0.05
N VAL A 464 -24.56 -10.18 1.03
CA VAL A 464 -23.37 -11.03 1.02
C VAL A 464 -23.70 -12.37 1.68
N LYS A 465 -23.82 -13.42 0.88
CA LYS A 465 -24.06 -14.77 1.35
C LYS A 465 -22.73 -15.44 1.75
N LEU A 466 -22.71 -16.08 2.92
CA LEU A 466 -21.59 -16.88 3.38
C LEU A 466 -21.89 -18.38 3.18
N ALA A 467 -21.27 -18.98 2.17
CA ALA A 467 -21.33 -20.42 1.97
C ALA A 467 -20.50 -21.11 3.06
N GLY A 468 -21.09 -22.08 3.77
CA GLY A 468 -20.40 -22.82 4.82
C GLY A 468 -20.22 -22.11 6.16
N ALA A 469 -20.83 -20.90 6.36
CA ALA A 469 -20.77 -20.20 7.63
C ALA A 469 -22.10 -19.53 7.97
N GLN A 470 -22.40 -19.45 9.29
CA GLN A 470 -23.61 -18.83 9.81
C GLN A 470 -23.28 -17.95 11.04
N PRO A 471 -22.62 -16.80 10.83
CA PRO A 471 -22.34 -15.87 11.91
C PRO A 471 -23.65 -15.33 12.48
N LYS A 472 -23.59 -14.96 13.78
CA LYS A 472 -24.76 -14.44 14.52
C LYS A 472 -24.65 -12.95 14.81
N GLN A 473 -23.44 -12.42 14.77
CA GLN A 473 -23.15 -11.01 15.09
C GLN A 473 -22.27 -10.41 14.01
N VAL A 474 -22.44 -9.11 13.81
CA VAL A 474 -21.62 -8.29 12.93
C VAL A 474 -21.25 -6.99 13.63
N HIS A 475 -19.98 -6.65 13.60
CA HIS A 475 -19.41 -5.37 14.02
C HIS A 475 -18.65 -4.78 12.85
N GLY A 476 -18.54 -3.48 12.75
CA GLY A 476 -17.84 -2.86 11.64
C GLY A 476 -17.33 -1.47 11.92
N ASP A 477 -16.32 -1.10 11.16
CA ASP A 477 -15.78 0.24 11.07
C ASP A 477 -15.95 0.79 9.67
N ILE A 478 -16.09 2.11 9.56
CA ILE A 478 -16.21 2.82 8.29
C ILE A 478 -15.26 4.00 8.24
N LEU A 479 -14.67 4.20 7.06
CA LEU A 479 -13.95 5.39 6.66
C LEU A 479 -14.66 6.00 5.45
N THR A 480 -15.18 7.22 5.61
CA THR A 480 -15.87 8.00 4.57
C THR A 480 -15.83 9.47 4.90
N ALA A 481 -16.19 10.34 3.94
CA ALA A 481 -16.26 11.78 4.15
C ALA A 481 -17.31 12.44 3.24
N SER A 482 -17.58 13.73 3.46
CA SER A 482 -18.51 14.51 2.63
C SER A 482 -17.96 14.76 1.22
N SER A 483 -16.65 14.95 1.05
CA SER A 483 -16.00 15.16 -0.24
C SER A 483 -14.97 14.08 -0.57
N MET A 484 -14.64 13.93 -1.86
CA MET A 484 -13.67 12.95 -2.37
C MET A 484 -12.23 13.28 -1.95
N ASP A 485 -11.92 14.57 -1.84
CA ASP A 485 -10.61 15.11 -1.50
C ASP A 485 -10.48 15.50 -0.02
N ALA A 486 -11.43 15.07 0.82
CA ALA A 486 -11.35 15.30 2.24
C ALA A 486 -10.08 14.67 2.83
N HIS A 487 -9.39 15.40 3.71
CA HIS A 487 -8.12 15.00 4.27
C HIS A 487 -7.85 15.67 5.63
N ASN A 488 -6.90 15.12 6.35
CA ASN A 488 -6.43 15.68 7.61
C ASN A 488 -5.30 16.68 7.37
N THR A 489 -5.28 17.78 8.12
CA THR A 489 -4.23 18.80 8.06
C THR A 489 -3.64 19.03 9.46
N PHE A 490 -2.51 19.76 9.54
CA PHE A 490 -1.91 20.12 10.84
C PHE A 490 -2.80 21.06 11.68
N GLU A 491 -3.80 21.70 11.05
CA GLU A 491 -4.80 22.56 11.69
C GLU A 491 -6.05 21.77 12.07
N THR A 492 -6.41 20.73 11.31
CA THR A 492 -7.57 19.86 11.51
C THR A 492 -7.16 18.39 11.43
N PRO A 493 -6.38 17.88 12.41
CA PRO A 493 -5.73 16.56 12.31
C PRO A 493 -6.71 15.37 12.35
N ASP A 494 -7.93 15.57 12.82
CA ASP A 494 -8.95 14.53 12.99
C ASP A 494 -10.22 14.76 12.13
N ALA A 495 -10.10 15.51 11.03
CA ALA A 495 -11.23 15.78 10.13
C ALA A 495 -11.79 14.49 9.51
N ILE A 496 -10.92 13.50 9.28
CA ILE A 496 -11.28 12.16 8.80
C ILE A 496 -10.61 11.13 9.70
N HIS A 497 -11.41 10.21 10.20
CA HIS A 497 -10.99 9.05 10.98
C HIS A 497 -12.03 7.93 10.85
N THR A 498 -11.69 6.74 11.30
CA THR A 498 -12.61 5.60 11.34
C THR A 498 -13.67 5.81 12.41
N THR A 499 -14.93 5.45 12.08
CA THR A 499 -16.05 5.43 13.00
C THR A 499 -16.77 4.09 12.96
N GLU A 500 -17.56 3.78 14.01
CA GLU A 500 -18.34 2.55 14.06
C GLU A 500 -19.37 2.50 12.93
N PHE A 501 -19.40 1.39 12.19
CA PHE A 501 -20.40 1.12 11.15
C PHE A 501 -21.56 0.27 11.69
N ARG A 502 -22.74 0.87 11.79
CA ARG A 502 -23.96 0.22 12.31
C ARG A 502 -24.95 -0.19 11.21
N GLY A 503 -24.57 -0.03 9.94
CA GLY A 503 -25.44 -0.25 8.79
C GLY A 503 -25.54 -1.70 8.30
N ALA A 504 -24.94 -2.67 9.03
CA ALA A 504 -24.95 -4.08 8.64
C ALA A 504 -25.83 -4.91 9.57
N THR A 505 -26.51 -5.91 9.00
CA THR A 505 -27.27 -6.94 9.73
C THR A 505 -26.89 -8.32 9.21
N VAL A 506 -26.96 -9.34 10.08
CA VAL A 506 -26.72 -10.73 9.69
C VAL A 506 -27.93 -11.59 10.00
N LYS A 507 -28.38 -12.40 9.03
CA LYS A 507 -29.51 -13.34 9.19
C LYS A 507 -29.33 -14.53 8.25
N GLY A 508 -29.40 -15.75 8.80
CA GLY A 508 -29.38 -16.98 7.99
C GLY A 508 -28.15 -17.13 7.08
N GLY A 509 -26.95 -16.74 7.57
CA GLY A 509 -25.73 -16.78 6.77
C GLY A 509 -25.63 -15.71 5.68
N THR A 510 -26.48 -14.68 5.72
CA THR A 510 -26.41 -13.52 4.80
C THR A 510 -26.19 -12.25 5.59
N VAL A 511 -25.21 -11.46 5.18
CA VAL A 511 -24.97 -10.09 5.66
C VAL A 511 -25.63 -9.12 4.70
N SER A 512 -26.51 -8.29 5.20
CA SER A 512 -27.20 -7.24 4.44
C SER A 512 -26.77 -5.88 4.93
N LEU A 513 -26.39 -4.98 4.02
CA LEU A 513 -25.93 -3.63 4.36
C LEU A 513 -26.13 -2.65 3.19
N THR A 514 -26.05 -1.37 3.51
CA THR A 514 -25.90 -0.32 2.50
C THR A 514 -24.55 0.35 2.71
N LEU A 515 -23.66 0.23 1.71
CA LEU A 515 -22.37 0.94 1.68
C LEU A 515 -22.62 2.40 1.31
N PRO A 516 -22.26 3.37 2.15
CA PRO A 516 -22.26 4.77 1.74
C PRO A 516 -21.39 5.03 0.52
N ALA A 517 -21.66 6.08 -0.22
CA ALA A 517 -20.81 6.52 -1.32
C ALA A 517 -19.37 6.76 -0.84
N LYS A 518 -18.35 6.50 -1.70
CA LYS A 518 -16.93 6.72 -1.40
C LYS A 518 -16.51 6.24 -0.01
N SER A 519 -16.79 5.00 0.31
CA SER A 519 -16.51 4.44 1.64
C SER A 519 -15.66 3.18 1.60
N VAL A 520 -14.87 3.01 2.65
CA VAL A 520 -14.23 1.76 3.02
C VAL A 520 -14.91 1.25 4.29
N VAL A 521 -15.41 0.03 4.28
CA VAL A 521 -16.05 -0.62 5.43
C VAL A 521 -15.36 -1.95 5.69
N VAL A 522 -14.96 -2.18 6.93
CA VAL A 522 -14.48 -3.50 7.37
C VAL A 522 -15.43 -4.04 8.41
N LEU A 523 -15.92 -5.27 8.17
CA LEU A 523 -16.83 -5.98 9.05
C LEU A 523 -16.13 -7.18 9.68
N THR A 524 -16.40 -7.42 10.95
CA THR A 524 -16.04 -8.63 11.69
C THR A 524 -17.29 -9.41 12.05
N LEU A 525 -17.33 -10.68 11.69
CA LEU A 525 -18.46 -11.60 11.88
C LEU A 525 -18.10 -12.68 12.91
N ASN A 526 -18.98 -12.88 13.91
CA ASN A 526 -18.81 -13.86 14.99
C ASN A 526 -19.92 -14.92 14.96
#